data_6e9e30de4f52f3bfb07ad1299ac13faa
#
_entry.id   6e9e30de4f52f3bfb07ad1299ac13faa
#
_cell.length_a   1.000
_cell.length_b   1.000
_cell.length_c   1.000
_cell.angle_alpha   90.00
_cell.angle_beta   90.00
_cell.angle_gamma   90.00
#
_symmetry.space_group_name_H-M   'P 1'
#
loop_
_entity.id
_entity.type
_entity.pdbx_description
1 polymer ?
#
loop_
_entity_poly.entity_id
_entity_poly.type
_entity_poly.pdbx_seq_one_letter_code
_entity_poly.pdbx_strand_id
1 'polypeptide(L)'
;MALYEITNLPEPIDFECSSSLLRRTLQNAKNLLMCKKGEVPFDRQRGLDPALYDLPIAEAQTRLMPELDRVMLWEPDVEVESGTIERDRNGRTIIRCVIETQLEN
;
A
#
# COMPACT_ATOMS: atom_id res chain seq x y z
N MET A 1 0.28 12.26 -15.28
CA MET A 1 -0.35 11.07 -14.69
C MET A 1 0.58 9.88 -14.83
N ALA A 2 0.97 9.27 -13.73
CA ALA A 2 1.90 8.14 -13.75
C ALA A 2 1.44 7.06 -12.76
N LEU A 3 1.72 5.80 -13.12
CA LEU A 3 1.40 4.64 -12.30
C LEU A 3 2.67 4.07 -11.69
N TYR A 4 2.58 3.69 -10.43
CA TYR A 4 3.69 3.07 -9.70
C TYR A 4 3.17 1.88 -8.91
N GLU A 5 3.96 0.81 -8.84
CA GLU A 5 3.62 -0.34 -8.02
C GLU A 5 4.39 -0.27 -6.71
N ILE A 6 3.68 -0.42 -5.60
CA ILE A 6 4.28 -0.49 -4.28
C ILE A 6 3.83 -1.78 -3.60
N THR A 7 4.61 -2.23 -2.63
CA THR A 7 4.32 -3.47 -1.90
C THR A 7 4.44 -3.25 -0.39
N ASN A 8 3.94 -4.22 0.37
CA ASN A 8 4.09 -4.23 1.83
C ASN A 8 5.42 -4.86 2.28
N LEU A 9 6.29 -5.23 1.35
CA LEU A 9 7.59 -5.81 1.69
C LEU A 9 8.55 -4.72 2.18
N PRO A 10 9.49 -5.04 3.08
CA PRO A 10 10.40 -4.05 3.67
C PRO A 10 11.55 -3.65 2.73
N GLU A 11 11.36 -3.73 1.45
CA GLU A 11 12.33 -3.33 0.45
C GLU A 11 12.19 -1.85 0.16
N PRO A 12 13.31 -1.14 -0.10
CA PRO A 12 13.23 0.29 -0.44
C PRO A 12 12.55 0.49 -1.78
N ILE A 13 12.01 1.69 -1.97
CA ILE A 13 11.46 2.07 -3.26
C ILE A 13 12.60 2.17 -4.27
N ASP A 14 12.47 1.43 -5.38
CA ASP A 14 13.47 1.37 -6.43
C ASP A 14 12.97 2.10 -7.67
N PHE A 15 12.52 3.34 -7.48
CA PHE A 15 12.12 4.19 -8.58
C PHE A 15 13.11 5.33 -8.74
N GLU A 16 13.50 5.62 -9.97
CA GLU A 16 14.27 6.82 -10.25
C GLU A 16 13.32 8.01 -10.24
N CYS A 17 13.45 8.83 -9.21
CA CYS A 17 12.65 10.03 -9.06
C CYS A 17 13.57 11.23 -8.94
N SER A 18 13.47 12.17 -9.89
CA SER A 18 14.16 13.44 -9.78
C SER A 18 13.46 14.37 -8.79
N SER A 19 12.17 14.18 -8.58
CA SER A 19 11.38 14.97 -7.63
C SER A 19 11.43 14.36 -6.24
N SER A 20 11.88 15.14 -5.26
CA SER A 20 11.88 14.70 -3.86
C SER A 20 10.47 14.60 -3.30
N LEU A 21 9.54 15.41 -3.80
CA LEU A 21 8.14 15.33 -3.39
C LEU A 21 7.52 14.01 -3.84
N LEU A 22 7.75 13.62 -5.09
CA LEU A 22 7.25 12.36 -5.62
C LEU A 22 7.81 11.17 -4.84
N ARG A 23 9.13 11.16 -4.60
CA ARG A 23 9.77 10.10 -3.83
C ARG A 23 9.18 9.98 -2.42
N ARG A 24 8.98 11.10 -1.75
CA ARG A 24 8.40 11.11 -0.41
C ARG A 24 6.97 10.60 -0.42
N THR A 25 6.18 11.01 -1.41
CA THR A 25 4.80 10.55 -1.55
C THR A 25 4.71 9.04 -1.77
N LEU A 26 5.56 8.49 -2.64
CA LEU A 26 5.62 7.05 -2.86
C LEU A 26 6.07 6.30 -1.60
N GLN A 27 7.04 6.85 -0.88
CA GLN A 27 7.50 6.24 0.37
C GLN A 27 6.41 6.27 1.44
N ASN A 28 5.65 7.36 1.53
CA ASN A 28 4.55 7.46 2.47
C ASN A 28 3.46 6.44 2.14
N ALA A 29 3.12 6.29 0.86
CA ALA A 29 2.14 5.29 0.44
C ALA A 29 2.61 3.87 0.77
N LYS A 30 3.89 3.57 0.52
CA LYS A 30 4.46 2.27 0.88
C LYS A 30 4.41 2.04 2.39
N ASN A 31 4.73 3.06 3.19
CA ASN A 31 4.69 2.94 4.64
C ASN A 31 3.27 2.63 5.13
N LEU A 32 2.25 3.17 4.48
CA LEU A 32 0.86 2.86 4.82
C LEU A 32 0.54 1.38 4.57
N LEU A 33 1.08 0.78 3.50
CA LEU A 33 0.91 -0.65 3.24
C LEU A 33 1.64 -1.51 4.26
N MET A 34 2.76 -1.04 4.78
CA MET A 34 3.56 -1.78 5.76
C MET A 34 3.00 -1.66 7.18
N CYS A 35 2.17 -0.67 7.43
CA CYS A 35 1.59 -0.41 8.73
C CYS A 35 0.30 -1.21 8.92
N LYS A 36 0.11 -1.80 10.09
CA LYS A 36 -1.14 -2.47 10.43
C LYS A 36 -1.99 -1.54 11.29
N LYS A 37 -3.29 -1.58 11.05
CA LYS A 37 -4.26 -0.81 11.80
C LYS A 37 -4.09 -1.07 13.30
N GLY A 38 -3.99 0.00 14.08
CA GLY A 38 -3.82 -0.09 15.52
C GLY A 38 -2.37 0.01 15.99
N GLU A 39 -1.38 -0.05 15.09
CA GLU A 39 0.03 0.06 15.48
C GLU A 39 0.45 1.48 15.83
N VAL A 40 -0.20 2.48 15.24
CA VAL A 40 0.14 3.89 15.48
C VAL A 40 -0.66 4.37 16.70
N PRO A 41 0.01 4.72 17.83
CA PRO A 41 -0.68 5.01 19.08
C PRO A 41 -1.71 6.15 19.00
N PHE A 42 -1.42 7.17 18.22
CA PHE A 42 -2.30 8.35 18.11
C PHE A 42 -3.18 8.31 16.86
N ASP A 43 -3.08 7.25 16.07
CA ASP A 43 -3.82 7.16 14.81
C ASP A 43 -4.10 5.69 14.48
N ARG A 44 -5.05 5.14 15.21
CA ARG A 44 -5.33 3.70 15.16
C ARG A 44 -6.04 3.26 13.89
N GLN A 45 -6.51 4.21 13.08
CA GLN A 45 -7.15 3.88 11.81
C GLN A 45 -6.15 3.82 10.64
N ARG A 46 -4.91 4.24 10.88
CA ARG A 46 -3.88 4.20 9.86
C ARG A 46 -3.39 2.77 9.65
N GLY A 47 -3.17 2.41 8.39
CA GLY A 47 -2.64 1.11 8.03
C GLY A 47 -3.71 0.08 7.68
N LEU A 48 -3.27 -1.09 7.27
CA LEU A 48 -4.13 -2.17 6.81
C LEU A 48 -4.75 -2.94 7.98
N ASP A 49 -5.97 -3.42 7.77
CA ASP A 49 -6.63 -4.29 8.73
C ASP A 49 -5.85 -5.62 8.83
N PRO A 50 -5.36 -5.98 10.02
CA PRO A 50 -4.61 -7.24 10.20
C PRO A 50 -5.39 -8.48 9.78
N ALA A 51 -6.72 -8.45 9.78
CA ALA A 51 -7.54 -9.57 9.37
C ALA A 51 -7.26 -10.02 7.93
N LEU A 52 -6.78 -9.11 7.04
CA LEU A 52 -6.42 -9.49 5.69
C LEU A 52 -5.35 -10.58 5.64
N TYR A 53 -4.46 -10.58 6.62
CA TYR A 53 -3.35 -11.53 6.67
C TYR A 53 -3.79 -12.94 7.09
N ASP A 54 -4.98 -13.07 7.67
CA ASP A 54 -5.50 -14.33 8.18
C ASP A 54 -6.59 -14.95 7.31
N LEU A 55 -7.09 -14.20 6.32
CA LEU A 55 -8.16 -14.68 5.45
C LEU A 55 -7.63 -15.61 4.37
N PRO A 56 -8.47 -16.54 3.87
CA PRO A 56 -8.14 -17.24 2.63
C PRO A 56 -7.88 -16.24 1.50
N ILE A 57 -6.97 -16.56 0.60
CA ILE A 57 -6.53 -15.61 -0.43
C ILE A 57 -7.70 -15.08 -1.27
N ALA A 58 -8.64 -15.92 -1.67
CA ALA A 58 -9.76 -15.46 -2.49
C ALA A 58 -10.62 -14.44 -1.75
N GLU A 59 -10.84 -14.65 -0.46
CA GLU A 59 -11.61 -13.72 0.36
C GLU A 59 -10.83 -12.44 0.64
N ALA A 60 -9.53 -12.57 0.92
CA ALA A 60 -8.66 -11.42 1.12
C ALA A 60 -8.61 -10.55 -0.14
N GLN A 61 -8.54 -11.15 -1.33
CA GLN A 61 -8.53 -10.42 -2.59
C GLN A 61 -9.83 -9.61 -2.77
N THR A 62 -10.97 -10.19 -2.39
CA THR A 62 -12.27 -9.52 -2.47
C THR A 62 -12.32 -8.27 -1.57
N ARG A 63 -11.69 -8.35 -0.40
CA ARG A 63 -11.70 -7.25 0.57
C ARG A 63 -10.58 -6.23 0.37
N LEU A 64 -9.63 -6.55 -0.50
CA LEU A 64 -8.42 -5.76 -0.63
C LEU A 64 -8.67 -4.35 -1.16
N MET A 65 -9.44 -4.20 -2.25
CA MET A 65 -9.62 -2.88 -2.88
C MET A 65 -10.28 -1.85 -1.95
N PRO A 66 -11.39 -2.18 -1.27
CA PRO A 66 -11.96 -1.22 -0.32
C PRO A 66 -10.98 -0.84 0.78
N GLU A 67 -10.15 -1.79 1.24
CA GLU A 67 -9.17 -1.55 2.28
C GLU A 67 -8.03 -0.66 1.78
N LEU A 68 -7.56 -0.89 0.57
CA LEU A 68 -6.54 -0.02 -0.04
C LEU A 68 -7.06 1.40 -0.23
N ASP A 69 -8.29 1.54 -0.69
CA ASP A 69 -8.91 2.86 -0.84
C ASP A 69 -8.99 3.59 0.49
N ARG A 70 -9.37 2.89 1.56
CA ARG A 70 -9.43 3.46 2.89
C ARG A 70 -8.07 3.92 3.39
N VAL A 71 -7.07 3.05 3.24
CA VAL A 71 -5.71 3.33 3.72
C VAL A 71 -5.09 4.50 2.97
N MET A 72 -5.28 4.56 1.66
CA MET A 72 -4.66 5.61 0.84
C MET A 72 -5.34 6.97 0.98
N LEU A 73 -6.43 7.08 1.72
CA LEU A 73 -6.98 8.39 2.08
C LEU A 73 -5.99 9.22 2.91
N TRP A 74 -5.00 8.56 3.54
CA TRP A 74 -3.96 9.25 4.30
C TRP A 74 -2.89 9.88 3.42
N GLU A 75 -2.91 9.58 2.12
CA GLU A 75 -1.99 10.20 1.15
C GLU A 75 -2.81 10.77 -0.01
N PRO A 76 -3.22 12.04 0.08
CA PRO A 76 -4.16 12.62 -0.89
C PRO A 76 -3.61 12.77 -2.31
N ASP A 77 -2.30 12.68 -2.49
CA ASP A 77 -1.67 12.84 -3.80
C ASP A 77 -1.66 11.55 -4.62
N VAL A 78 -2.19 10.46 -4.08
CA VAL A 78 -2.26 9.18 -4.79
C VAL A 78 -3.68 8.64 -4.81
N GLU A 79 -3.98 7.85 -5.85
CA GLU A 79 -5.22 7.10 -5.97
C GLU A 79 -4.88 5.65 -6.28
N VAL A 80 -5.67 4.72 -5.75
CA VAL A 80 -5.46 3.30 -5.99
C VAL A 80 -6.02 2.95 -7.37
N GLU A 81 -5.16 2.38 -8.21
CA GLU A 81 -5.58 1.87 -9.52
C GLU A 81 -5.99 0.40 -9.43
N SER A 82 -5.15 -0.40 -8.78
CA SER A 82 -5.42 -1.83 -8.62
C SER A 82 -4.62 -2.39 -7.45
N GLY A 83 -4.98 -3.62 -7.04
CA GLY A 83 -4.25 -4.29 -5.99
C GLY A 83 -4.40 -5.80 -6.08
N THR A 84 -3.37 -6.51 -5.65
CA THR A 84 -3.39 -7.97 -5.55
C THR A 84 -2.81 -8.39 -4.21
N ILE A 85 -3.27 -9.54 -3.73
CA ILE A 85 -2.76 -10.14 -2.50
C ILE A 85 -2.45 -11.61 -2.79
N GLU A 86 -1.28 -12.06 -2.34
CA GLU A 86 -0.83 -13.44 -2.54
C GLU A 86 0.01 -13.89 -1.36
N ARG A 87 0.28 -15.18 -1.28
CA ARG A 87 1.20 -15.75 -0.29
C ARG A 87 2.31 -16.48 -1.00
N ASP A 88 3.54 -16.27 -0.52
CA ASP A 88 4.70 -16.95 -1.07
C ASP A 88 4.87 -18.36 -0.45
N ARG A 89 5.95 -19.04 -0.81
CA ARG A 89 6.24 -20.40 -0.32
C ARG A 89 6.41 -20.45 1.19
N ASN A 90 6.83 -19.34 1.80
CA ASN A 90 7.08 -19.27 3.23
C ASN A 90 5.83 -18.82 4.00
N GLY A 91 4.71 -18.65 3.31
CA GLY A 91 3.47 -18.18 3.93
C GLY A 91 3.42 -16.68 4.15
N ARG A 92 4.40 -15.92 3.62
CA ARG A 92 4.40 -14.46 3.72
C ARG A 92 3.32 -13.89 2.81
N THR A 93 2.52 -12.99 3.36
CA THR A 93 1.50 -12.29 2.60
C THR A 93 2.13 -11.12 1.86
N ILE A 94 1.96 -11.08 0.55
CA ILE A 94 2.49 -10.04 -0.31
C ILE A 94 1.33 -9.26 -0.91
N ILE A 95 1.29 -7.98 -0.65
CA ILE A 95 0.28 -7.07 -1.19
C ILE A 95 0.97 -6.16 -2.20
N ARG A 96 0.48 -6.17 -3.44
CA ARG A 96 0.96 -5.28 -4.49
C ARG A 96 -0.14 -4.28 -4.80
N CYS A 97 0.19 -3.03 -4.77
CA CYS A 97 -0.75 -1.94 -5.03
C CYS A 97 -0.20 -1.06 -6.13
N VAL A 98 -0.99 -0.88 -7.18
CA VAL A 98 -0.68 0.08 -8.23
C VAL A 98 -1.41 1.37 -7.90
N ILE A 99 -0.64 2.44 -7.74
CA ILE A 99 -1.18 3.77 -7.44
C ILE A 99 -0.92 4.72 -8.59
N GLU A 100 -1.83 5.66 -8.74
CA GLU A 100 -1.73 6.73 -9.72
C GLU A 100 -1.49 8.04 -9.01
N THR A 101 -0.59 8.87 -9.55
CA THR A 101 -0.34 10.19 -9.00
C THR A 101 -0.22 11.21 -10.12
N GLN A 102 -0.65 12.44 -9.83
CA GLN A 102 -0.50 13.57 -10.73
C GLN A 102 0.85 14.29 -10.52
N LEU A 103 1.59 13.90 -9.49
CA LEU A 103 2.90 14.49 -9.24
C LEU A 103 3.86 14.11 -10.36
N GLU A 104 4.62 15.10 -10.81
CA GLU A 104 5.61 14.89 -11.87
C GLU A 104 6.95 14.48 -11.30
N ASN A 105 7.61 13.62 -12.06
CA ASN A 105 8.96 13.20 -11.71
C ASN A 105 9.98 14.29 -12.06
#